data_da4fa97405964709b9e3fa0b1f7b303f
#
_entry.id   da4fa97405964709b9e3fa0b1f7b303f
#
_cell.length_a   1.000
_cell.length_b   1.000
_cell.length_c   1.000
_cell.angle_alpha   90.00
_cell.angle_beta   90.00
_cell.angle_gamma   90.00
#
_symmetry.space_group_name_H-M   'P 1'
#
loop_
_entity.id
_entity.type
_entity.pdbx_description
1 polymer ?
#
loop_
_entity_poly.entity_id
_entity_poly.type
_entity_poly.pdbx_seq_one_letter_code
_entity_poly.pdbx_strand_id
1 'polypeptide(L)'
;MSIHQLDFNGKDKVEKAIMRLQAYEPEEGYFLCFSGGKDSCVIKALADMAGVKYDAHYSVASVGPPELVRFIKDNHPDVIFDIPHDKNGKPVSMWNLIPKKSMPPTRIVRYCCQYLKEQNGHGKGRLKVTGVRWAESVKRKKSHGEVTIMDKKASKFIEEELSDLEVSETPQGGVKLPLDSFDKNT
;
A
#
# COMPACT_ATOMS: atom_id res chain seq x y z
N MET A 1 -15.03 -17.28 -19.59
CA MET A 1 -16.09 -17.05 -18.60
C MET A 1 -15.63 -15.90 -17.71
N SER A 2 -16.26 -14.75 -17.82
CA SER A 2 -15.99 -13.62 -16.92
C SER A 2 -16.67 -13.91 -15.59
N ILE A 3 -15.88 -14.15 -14.53
CA ILE A 3 -16.40 -14.35 -13.17
C ILE A 3 -16.58 -12.95 -12.58
N HIS A 4 -17.77 -12.38 -12.73
CA HIS A 4 -18.13 -11.13 -12.06
C HIS A 4 -18.33 -11.39 -10.57
N GLN A 5 -17.49 -10.83 -9.71
CA GLN A 5 -17.68 -10.82 -8.27
C GLN A 5 -18.53 -9.60 -7.88
N LEU A 6 -19.84 -9.78 -7.92
CA LEU A 6 -20.77 -8.73 -7.49
C LEU A 6 -20.68 -8.51 -5.97
N ASP A 7 -20.78 -7.25 -5.55
CA ASP A 7 -20.96 -6.88 -4.16
C ASP A 7 -22.45 -7.00 -3.76
N PHE A 8 -22.78 -6.67 -2.49
CA PHE A 8 -24.16 -6.69 -2.01
C PHE A 8 -25.10 -5.75 -2.77
N ASN A 9 -24.55 -4.75 -3.47
CA ASN A 9 -25.30 -3.79 -4.28
C ASN A 9 -25.33 -4.17 -5.78
N GLY A 10 -24.87 -5.37 -6.13
CA GLY A 10 -24.85 -5.86 -7.51
C GLY A 10 -23.76 -5.24 -8.40
N LYS A 11 -22.85 -4.43 -7.84
CA LYS A 11 -21.72 -3.81 -8.59
C LYS A 11 -20.51 -4.74 -8.62
N ASP A 12 -19.79 -4.76 -9.74
CA ASP A 12 -18.55 -5.55 -9.87
C ASP A 12 -17.44 -4.94 -9.01
N LYS A 13 -16.80 -5.76 -8.19
CA LYS A 13 -15.68 -5.34 -7.34
C LYS A 13 -14.46 -4.89 -8.14
N VAL A 14 -14.26 -5.46 -9.32
CA VAL A 14 -13.16 -5.10 -10.21
C VAL A 14 -13.39 -3.69 -10.77
N GLU A 15 -14.59 -3.43 -11.31
CA GLU A 15 -14.96 -2.11 -11.80
C GLU A 15 -14.81 -1.03 -10.72
N LYS A 16 -15.33 -1.29 -9.51
CA LYS A 16 -15.16 -0.36 -8.38
C LYS A 16 -13.68 -0.07 -8.06
N ALA A 17 -12.83 -1.09 -8.11
CA ALA A 17 -11.41 -0.91 -7.85
C ALA A 17 -10.73 -0.09 -8.95
N ILE A 18 -11.08 -0.32 -10.21
CA ILE A 18 -10.59 0.44 -11.36
C ILE A 18 -11.02 1.91 -11.26
N MET A 19 -12.32 2.17 -11.08
CA MET A 19 -12.84 3.54 -10.93
C MET A 19 -12.15 4.30 -9.80
N ARG A 20 -11.88 3.62 -8.68
CA ARG A 20 -11.19 4.21 -7.54
C ARG A 20 -9.74 4.55 -7.87
N LEU A 21 -9.01 3.66 -8.54
CA LEU A 21 -7.64 3.93 -8.97
C LEU A 21 -7.59 5.12 -9.93
N GLN A 22 -8.54 5.24 -10.85
CA GLN A 22 -8.63 6.37 -11.79
C GLN A 22 -9.00 7.68 -11.08
N ALA A 23 -9.92 7.63 -10.11
CA ALA A 23 -10.39 8.83 -9.40
C ALA A 23 -9.32 9.49 -8.51
N TYR A 24 -8.34 8.72 -8.04
CA TYR A 24 -7.28 9.23 -7.14
C TYR A 24 -5.90 9.22 -7.79
N GLU A 25 -5.81 9.09 -9.09
CA GLU A 25 -4.51 9.07 -9.77
C GLU A 25 -3.76 10.40 -9.57
N PRO A 26 -2.59 10.39 -8.90
CA PRO A 26 -1.76 11.57 -8.78
C PRO A 26 -0.97 11.83 -10.06
N GLU A 27 -0.58 13.08 -10.32
CA GLU A 27 0.18 13.47 -11.52
C GLU A 27 1.49 12.70 -11.68
N GLU A 28 2.20 12.46 -10.56
CA GLU A 28 3.45 11.70 -10.51
C GLU A 28 3.24 10.18 -10.59
N GLY A 29 1.99 9.71 -10.59
CA GLY A 29 1.66 8.29 -10.52
C GLY A 29 1.77 7.68 -9.13
N TYR A 30 1.17 6.50 -8.96
CA TYR A 30 1.15 5.79 -7.69
C TYR A 30 2.49 5.17 -7.32
N PHE A 31 2.79 5.11 -6.02
CA PHE A 31 3.78 4.21 -5.46
C PHE A 31 3.09 2.89 -5.09
N LEU A 32 3.21 1.86 -5.94
CA LEU A 32 2.58 0.57 -5.72
C LEU A 32 3.48 -0.33 -4.87
N CYS A 33 3.03 -0.66 -3.66
CA CYS A 33 3.76 -1.54 -2.76
C CYS A 33 3.60 -3.01 -3.21
N PHE A 34 4.62 -3.53 -3.91
CA PHE A 34 4.63 -4.88 -4.44
C PHE A 34 5.37 -5.84 -3.50
N SER A 35 4.76 -6.95 -3.13
CA SER A 35 5.36 -7.95 -2.23
C SER A 35 5.62 -9.29 -2.90
N GLY A 36 5.25 -9.46 -4.18
CA GLY A 36 5.29 -10.75 -4.88
C GLY A 36 4.22 -11.75 -4.42
N GLY A 37 3.38 -11.38 -3.46
CA GLY A 37 2.24 -12.19 -3.03
C GLY A 37 1.03 -11.99 -3.95
N LYS A 38 0.07 -12.93 -3.91
CA LYS A 38 -1.13 -12.91 -4.75
C LYS A 38 -1.89 -11.58 -4.72
N ASP A 39 -2.00 -10.96 -3.55
CA ASP A 39 -2.76 -9.73 -3.40
C ASP A 39 -2.05 -8.53 -4.06
N SER A 40 -0.72 -8.47 -4.00
CA SER A 40 0.05 -7.45 -4.71
C SER A 40 0.07 -7.66 -6.23
N CYS A 41 0.05 -8.91 -6.69
CA CYS A 41 -0.11 -9.21 -8.12
C CYS A 41 -1.49 -8.77 -8.64
N VAL A 42 -2.55 -9.01 -7.86
CA VAL A 42 -3.91 -8.55 -8.21
C VAL A 42 -3.98 -7.03 -8.30
N ILE A 43 -3.39 -6.30 -7.34
CA ILE A 43 -3.39 -4.84 -7.36
C ILE A 43 -2.62 -4.30 -8.56
N LYS A 44 -1.47 -4.89 -8.89
CA LYS A 44 -0.71 -4.52 -10.08
C LYS A 44 -1.54 -4.73 -11.34
N ALA A 45 -2.19 -5.88 -11.48
CA ALA A 45 -3.09 -6.16 -12.61
C ALA A 45 -4.27 -5.17 -12.68
N LEU A 46 -4.85 -4.78 -11.54
CA LEU A 46 -5.91 -3.77 -11.48
C LEU A 46 -5.41 -2.38 -11.90
N ALA A 47 -4.19 -2.00 -11.55
CA ALA A 47 -3.57 -0.75 -11.98
C ALA A 47 -3.31 -0.75 -13.49
N ASP A 48 -2.84 -1.89 -14.05
CA ASP A 48 -2.69 -2.08 -15.50
C ASP A 48 -4.03 -1.96 -16.23
N MET A 49 -5.08 -2.61 -15.71
CA MET A 49 -6.45 -2.54 -16.28
C MET A 49 -7.05 -1.14 -16.18
N ALA A 50 -6.75 -0.41 -15.12
CA ALA A 50 -7.20 0.97 -14.92
C ALA A 50 -6.48 1.97 -15.84
N GLY A 51 -5.33 1.59 -16.42
CA GLY A 51 -4.49 2.46 -17.25
C GLY A 51 -3.86 3.62 -16.50
N VAL A 52 -3.72 3.52 -15.15
CA VAL A 52 -3.13 4.56 -14.31
C VAL A 52 -1.62 4.46 -14.28
N LYS A 53 -0.95 5.59 -14.05
CA LYS A 53 0.51 5.64 -13.89
C LYS A 53 0.91 5.11 -12.52
N TYR A 54 1.88 4.23 -12.48
CA TYR A 54 2.45 3.72 -11.21
C TYR A 54 3.88 3.23 -11.39
N ASP A 55 4.62 3.22 -10.28
CA ASP A 55 5.88 2.51 -10.12
C ASP A 55 5.71 1.42 -9.08
N ALA A 56 5.96 0.16 -9.47
CA ALA A 56 5.86 -0.98 -8.56
C ALA A 56 7.19 -1.18 -7.81
N HIS A 57 7.14 -1.20 -6.48
CA HIS A 57 8.30 -1.23 -5.60
C HIS A 57 8.28 -2.45 -4.68
N TYR A 58 9.37 -3.21 -4.68
CA TYR A 58 9.60 -4.32 -3.76
C TYR A 58 10.68 -3.98 -2.74
N SER A 59 10.29 -3.90 -1.46
CA SER A 59 11.25 -3.67 -0.36
C SER A 59 12.04 -4.93 -0.04
N VAL A 60 13.35 -4.88 -0.25
CA VAL A 60 14.26 -6.01 -0.02
C VAL A 60 14.48 -6.22 1.47
N ALA A 61 13.86 -7.26 2.03
CA ALA A 61 13.89 -7.55 3.47
C ALA A 61 15.07 -8.42 3.92
N SER A 62 15.99 -8.83 3.05
CA SER A 62 17.18 -9.66 3.27
C SER A 62 16.95 -11.04 3.94
N VAL A 63 15.73 -11.38 4.35
CA VAL A 63 15.33 -12.66 4.98
C VAL A 63 14.18 -13.34 4.24
N GLY A 64 13.80 -12.82 3.08
CA GLY A 64 12.81 -13.46 2.23
C GLY A 64 13.38 -14.66 1.48
N PRO A 65 12.54 -15.61 1.03
CA PRO A 65 13.00 -16.74 0.22
C PRO A 65 13.56 -16.24 -1.11
N PRO A 66 14.72 -16.76 -1.57
CA PRO A 66 15.33 -16.34 -2.84
C PRO A 66 14.44 -16.64 -4.06
N GLU A 67 13.57 -17.64 -3.96
CA GLU A 67 12.58 -18.01 -4.97
C GLU A 67 11.62 -16.86 -5.26
N LEU A 68 11.24 -16.10 -4.24
CA LEU A 68 10.37 -14.93 -4.39
C LEU A 68 11.05 -13.84 -5.24
N VAL A 69 12.34 -13.60 -4.98
CA VAL A 69 13.12 -12.61 -5.75
C VAL A 69 13.24 -13.05 -7.22
N ARG A 70 13.49 -14.36 -7.47
CA ARG A 70 13.52 -14.92 -8.82
C ARG A 70 12.17 -14.76 -9.49
N PHE A 71 11.07 -15.17 -8.82
CA PHE A 71 9.72 -15.01 -9.34
C PHE A 71 9.41 -13.57 -9.74
N ILE A 72 9.78 -12.58 -8.91
CA ILE A 72 9.54 -11.18 -9.23
C ILE A 72 10.35 -10.76 -10.46
N LYS A 73 11.63 -11.13 -10.54
CA LYS A 73 12.49 -10.78 -11.68
C LYS A 73 12.02 -11.42 -12.99
N ASP A 74 11.54 -12.65 -12.93
CA ASP A 74 11.14 -13.41 -14.12
C ASP A 74 9.75 -13.00 -14.62
N ASN A 75 8.81 -12.69 -13.72
CA ASN A 75 7.42 -12.42 -14.07
C ASN A 75 7.02 -10.93 -14.01
N HIS A 76 7.79 -10.13 -13.29
CA HIS A 76 7.54 -8.68 -13.09
C HIS A 76 8.83 -7.87 -13.21
N PRO A 77 9.47 -7.83 -14.39
CA PRO A 77 10.77 -7.17 -14.59
C PRO A 77 10.72 -5.65 -14.41
N ASP A 78 9.53 -5.06 -14.45
CA ASP A 78 9.24 -3.65 -14.23
C ASP A 78 9.26 -3.25 -12.74
N VAL A 79 9.32 -4.21 -11.81
CA VAL A 79 9.33 -3.93 -10.37
C VAL A 79 10.71 -3.44 -9.92
N ILE A 80 10.71 -2.30 -9.25
CA ILE A 80 11.90 -1.66 -8.69
C ILE A 80 12.23 -2.30 -7.33
N PHE A 81 13.48 -2.70 -7.16
CA PHE A 81 13.96 -3.30 -5.91
C PHE A 81 14.54 -2.24 -5.00
N ASP A 82 13.82 -1.93 -3.91
CA ASP A 82 14.23 -0.95 -2.92
C ASP A 82 15.07 -1.60 -1.82
N ILE A 83 16.33 -1.22 -1.75
CA ILE A 83 17.22 -1.63 -0.65
C ILE A 83 17.18 -0.53 0.42
N PRO A 84 16.77 -0.84 1.66
CA PRO A 84 16.77 0.14 2.73
C PRO A 84 18.20 0.54 3.11
N HIS A 85 18.42 1.85 3.33
CA HIS A 85 19.70 2.42 3.74
C HIS A 85 19.59 3.12 5.10
N ASP A 86 20.66 3.12 5.84
CA ASP A 86 20.76 3.89 7.10
C ASP A 86 21.07 5.37 6.80
N LYS A 87 21.17 6.19 7.88
CA LYS A 87 21.47 7.62 7.77
C LYS A 87 22.83 7.91 7.13
N ASN A 88 23.74 6.92 7.12
CA ASN A 88 25.08 7.00 6.54
C ASN A 88 25.14 6.43 5.13
N GLY A 89 24.00 6.09 4.50
CA GLY A 89 23.93 5.51 3.18
C GLY A 89 24.36 4.03 3.10
N LYS A 90 24.54 3.35 4.24
CA LYS A 90 24.87 1.92 4.25
C LYS A 90 23.59 1.06 4.13
N PRO A 91 23.62 -0.03 3.33
CA PRO A 91 22.45 -0.90 3.20
C PRO A 91 22.10 -1.55 4.54
N VAL A 92 20.83 -1.53 4.88
CA VAL A 92 20.29 -2.13 6.10
C VAL A 92 19.79 -3.52 5.79
N SER A 93 20.29 -4.49 6.55
CA SER A 93 19.87 -5.88 6.47
C SER A 93 19.50 -6.42 7.85
N MET A 94 18.84 -7.58 7.90
CA MET A 94 18.55 -8.23 9.18
C MET A 94 19.84 -8.55 9.96
N TRP A 95 20.90 -8.93 9.25
CA TRP A 95 22.20 -9.33 9.83
C TRP A 95 22.90 -8.18 10.53
N ASN A 96 22.73 -6.95 10.08
CA ASN A 96 23.29 -5.79 10.76
C ASN A 96 22.32 -5.12 11.76
N LEU A 97 21.02 -5.41 11.67
CA LEU A 97 20.03 -4.95 12.65
C LEU A 97 20.06 -5.75 13.95
N ILE A 98 20.22 -7.09 13.90
CA ILE A 98 20.22 -7.94 15.09
C ILE A 98 21.31 -7.52 16.10
N PRO A 99 22.59 -7.37 15.74
CA PRO A 99 23.60 -6.87 16.66
C PRO A 99 23.29 -5.48 17.20
N LYS A 100 22.79 -4.59 16.35
CA LYS A 100 22.42 -3.20 16.73
C LYS A 100 21.30 -3.15 17.77
N LYS A 101 20.37 -4.12 17.74
CA LYS A 101 19.23 -4.22 18.66
C LYS A 101 19.49 -5.17 19.81
N SER A 102 20.64 -5.89 19.81
CA SER A 102 21.03 -6.88 20.81
C SER A 102 20.03 -8.02 21.04
N MET A 103 19.10 -8.19 20.11
CA MET A 103 18.08 -9.25 20.16
C MET A 103 17.48 -9.53 18.77
N PRO A 104 17.11 -10.76 18.46
CA PRO A 104 16.39 -11.07 17.23
C PRO A 104 14.97 -10.44 17.28
N PRO A 105 14.35 -10.18 16.11
CA PRO A 105 12.96 -9.68 16.07
C PRO A 105 12.01 -10.76 16.58
N THR A 106 11.01 -10.33 17.33
CA THR A 106 9.95 -11.20 17.85
C THR A 106 8.60 -10.80 17.26
N ARG A 107 7.54 -11.58 17.53
CA ARG A 107 6.19 -11.24 17.13
C ARG A 107 5.70 -9.91 17.78
N ILE A 108 6.20 -9.59 18.95
CA ILE A 108 5.87 -8.35 19.69
C ILE A 108 6.77 -7.22 19.24
N VAL A 109 8.09 -7.46 19.19
CA VAL A 109 9.09 -6.44 18.80
C VAL A 109 9.44 -6.62 17.33
N ARG A 110 8.67 -5.98 16.46
CA ARG A 110 8.73 -6.16 14.99
C ARG A 110 9.60 -5.11 14.30
N TYR A 111 10.76 -4.79 14.85
CA TYR A 111 11.65 -3.80 14.25
C TYR A 111 12.08 -4.12 12.82
N CYS A 112 12.09 -5.40 12.43
CA CYS A 112 12.38 -5.79 11.05
C CYS A 112 11.37 -5.22 10.05
N CYS A 113 10.07 -5.24 10.38
CA CYS A 113 9.05 -4.64 9.51
C CYS A 113 9.24 -3.14 9.43
N GLN A 114 9.50 -2.50 10.58
CA GLN A 114 9.69 -1.06 10.67
C GLN A 114 10.88 -0.60 9.82
N TYR A 115 12.06 -1.18 10.00
CA TYR A 115 13.28 -0.70 9.32
C TYR A 115 13.39 -1.18 7.86
N LEU A 116 12.95 -2.39 7.55
CA LEU A 116 13.14 -2.97 6.22
C LEU A 116 11.97 -2.74 5.26
N LYS A 117 10.77 -2.41 5.76
CA LYS A 117 9.58 -2.24 4.92
C LYS A 117 8.91 -0.88 5.06
N GLU A 118 8.68 -0.43 6.31
CA GLU A 118 7.84 0.75 6.57
C GLU A 118 8.63 2.07 6.55
N GLN A 119 9.85 2.06 7.05
CA GLN A 119 10.72 3.26 7.20
C GLN A 119 11.91 3.28 6.25
N ASN A 120 11.85 2.57 5.14
CA ASN A 120 12.94 2.55 4.16
C ASN A 120 13.11 3.87 3.39
N GLY A 121 12.20 4.83 3.57
CA GLY A 121 12.24 6.15 2.93
C GLY A 121 11.71 6.19 1.51
N HIS A 122 11.51 5.04 0.87
CA HIS A 122 10.99 4.97 -0.49
C HIS A 122 9.49 5.35 -0.53
N GLY A 123 9.08 6.03 -1.58
CA GLY A 123 7.71 6.52 -1.76
C GLY A 123 7.24 7.54 -0.72
N LYS A 124 8.19 8.26 -0.08
CA LYS A 124 7.86 9.34 0.83
C LYS A 124 7.24 10.50 0.05
N GLY A 125 6.08 10.97 0.52
CA GLY A 125 5.34 12.06 -0.14
C GLY A 125 4.47 11.62 -1.31
N ARG A 126 4.58 10.36 -1.80
CA ARG A 126 3.75 9.82 -2.88
C ARG A 126 2.54 9.05 -2.35
N LEU A 127 1.47 9.05 -3.14
CA LEU A 127 0.27 8.24 -2.84
C LEU A 127 0.57 6.75 -3.02
N LYS A 128 0.40 5.98 -1.93
CA LYS A 128 0.75 4.55 -1.90
C LYS A 128 -0.46 3.67 -2.12
N VAL A 129 -0.33 2.68 -3.01
CA VAL A 129 -1.32 1.62 -3.20
C VAL A 129 -0.82 0.33 -2.54
N THR A 130 -1.64 -0.24 -1.67
CA THR A 130 -1.30 -1.44 -0.90
C THR A 130 -2.39 -2.50 -0.96
N GLY A 131 -2.00 -3.79 -1.02
CA GLY A 131 -2.88 -4.95 -1.02
C GLY A 131 -3.33 -5.40 0.36
N VAL A 132 -4.10 -4.59 1.06
CA VAL A 132 -4.61 -4.94 2.39
C VAL A 132 -6.04 -5.47 2.29
N ARG A 133 -6.26 -6.73 2.72
CA ARG A 133 -7.60 -7.32 2.78
C ARG A 133 -8.22 -7.17 4.16
N TRP A 134 -9.44 -6.67 4.21
CA TRP A 134 -10.21 -6.56 5.46
C TRP A 134 -10.51 -7.92 6.11
N ALA A 135 -10.64 -8.97 5.30
CA ALA A 135 -10.87 -10.33 5.77
C ALA A 135 -9.71 -10.92 6.62
N GLU A 136 -8.49 -10.35 6.51
CA GLU A 136 -7.34 -10.87 7.26
C GLU A 136 -7.36 -10.54 8.75
N SER A 137 -8.04 -9.46 9.16
CA SER A 137 -8.07 -9.03 10.56
C SER A 137 -9.16 -8.00 10.79
N VAL A 138 -9.96 -8.21 11.85
CA VAL A 138 -10.97 -7.24 12.33
C VAL A 138 -10.32 -5.89 12.67
N LYS A 139 -9.07 -5.92 13.22
CA LYS A 139 -8.31 -4.70 13.51
C LYS A 139 -8.01 -3.92 12.23
N ARG A 140 -7.60 -4.59 11.15
CA ARG A 140 -7.35 -3.93 9.85
C ARG A 140 -8.61 -3.33 9.26
N LYS A 141 -9.74 -4.05 9.32
CA LYS A 141 -11.04 -3.53 8.88
C LYS A 141 -11.45 -2.26 9.63
N LYS A 142 -11.14 -2.18 10.93
CA LYS A 142 -11.48 -1.00 11.76
C LYS A 142 -10.50 0.16 11.57
N SER A 143 -9.21 -0.12 11.32
CA SER A 143 -8.15 0.91 11.26
C SER A 143 -7.84 1.43 9.85
N HIS A 144 -8.22 0.71 8.81
CA HIS A 144 -7.95 1.11 7.43
C HIS A 144 -9.25 1.21 6.64
N GLY A 145 -9.58 2.41 6.19
CA GLY A 145 -10.58 2.63 5.15
C GLY A 145 -10.08 2.14 3.78
N GLU A 146 -10.90 2.27 2.76
CA GLU A 146 -10.50 2.00 1.38
C GLU A 146 -9.48 3.03 0.88
N VAL A 147 -9.67 4.28 1.27
CA VAL A 147 -8.69 5.36 1.12
C VAL A 147 -8.38 5.88 2.50
N THR A 148 -7.10 6.00 2.82
CA THR A 148 -6.64 6.51 4.13
C THR A 148 -5.54 7.52 3.90
N ILE A 149 -5.75 8.75 4.34
CA ILE A 149 -4.76 9.81 4.28
C ILE A 149 -3.93 9.75 5.55
N MET A 150 -2.64 9.48 5.40
CA MET A 150 -1.70 9.28 6.51
C MET A 150 -0.90 10.56 6.84
N ASP A 151 -0.95 11.58 5.99
CA ASP A 151 -0.25 12.84 6.20
C ASP A 151 -1.20 13.89 6.79
N LYS A 152 -0.87 14.38 7.99
CA LYS A 152 -1.67 15.41 8.70
C LYS A 152 -1.76 16.75 7.95
N LYS A 153 -0.77 17.06 7.09
CA LYS A 153 -0.83 18.28 6.26
C LYS A 153 -1.78 18.11 5.09
N ALA A 154 -1.72 16.95 4.44
CA ALA A 154 -2.64 16.62 3.35
C ALA A 154 -4.08 16.44 3.86
N SER A 155 -4.29 15.90 5.07
CA SER A 155 -5.63 15.75 5.64
C SER A 155 -6.31 17.10 5.87
N LYS A 156 -5.58 18.10 6.37
CA LYS A 156 -6.14 19.46 6.57
C LYS A 156 -6.56 20.12 5.25
N PHE A 157 -5.73 19.98 4.21
CA PHE A 157 -6.04 20.55 2.90
C PHE A 157 -7.29 19.89 2.29
N ILE A 158 -7.42 18.58 2.45
CA ILE A 158 -8.58 17.83 1.95
C ILE A 158 -9.83 18.08 2.80
N GLU A 159 -9.70 18.26 4.12
CA GLU A 159 -10.81 18.67 4.99
C GLU A 159 -11.38 20.04 4.58
N GLU A 160 -10.53 20.98 4.14
CA GLU A 160 -10.97 22.28 3.63
C GLU A 160 -11.67 22.18 2.27
N GLU A 161 -11.24 21.27 1.37
CA GLU A 161 -11.87 21.06 0.06
C GLU A 161 -13.10 20.13 0.10
N LEU A 162 -13.16 19.21 1.08
CA LEU A 162 -14.21 18.19 1.20
C LEU A 162 -15.14 18.44 2.40
N SER A 163 -15.42 19.71 2.72
CA SER A 163 -16.28 20.11 3.86
C SER A 163 -17.67 19.45 3.89
N ASP A 164 -18.12 18.91 2.77
CA ASP A 164 -19.42 18.25 2.61
C ASP A 164 -19.36 16.70 2.72
N LEU A 165 -18.16 16.12 2.96
CA LEU A 165 -17.97 14.68 3.09
C LEU A 165 -17.72 14.29 4.54
N GLU A 166 -18.36 13.22 5.01
CA GLU A 166 -18.07 12.64 6.33
C GLU A 166 -16.67 12.04 6.36
N VAL A 167 -15.77 12.71 7.06
CA VAL A 167 -14.37 12.28 7.25
C VAL A 167 -14.18 11.84 8.69
N SER A 168 -13.69 10.61 8.91
CA SER A 168 -13.39 10.11 10.25
C SER A 168 -11.89 9.92 10.46
N GLU A 169 -11.37 10.37 11.59
CA GLU A 169 -9.97 10.15 11.97
C GLU A 169 -9.71 8.68 12.32
N THR A 170 -8.56 8.14 11.88
CA THR A 170 -8.08 6.84 12.30
C THR A 170 -7.23 6.97 13.58
N PRO A 171 -7.10 5.91 14.39
CA PRO A 171 -6.27 5.93 15.60
C PRO A 171 -4.79 6.28 15.36
N GLN A 172 -4.34 6.23 14.11
CA GLN A 172 -2.95 6.56 13.70
C GLN A 172 -2.82 7.96 13.09
N GLY A 173 -3.87 8.80 13.19
CA GLY A 173 -3.89 10.15 12.65
C GLY A 173 -4.09 10.23 11.13
N GLY A 174 -4.54 9.16 10.50
CA GLY A 174 -5.03 9.17 9.12
C GLY A 174 -6.52 9.50 9.06
N VAL A 175 -6.96 9.93 7.88
CA VAL A 175 -8.36 10.27 7.62
C VAL A 175 -9.00 9.17 6.78
N LYS A 176 -10.20 8.72 7.17
CA LYS A 176 -11.00 7.77 6.41
C LYS A 176 -12.05 8.52 5.60
N LEU A 177 -12.08 8.25 4.31
CA LEU A 177 -13.17 8.71 3.44
C LEU A 177 -14.23 7.61 3.32
N PRO A 178 -15.53 7.90 3.49
CA PRO A 178 -16.59 6.92 3.31
C PRO A 178 -16.73 6.52 1.83
N LEU A 179 -17.09 5.25 1.62
CA LEU A 179 -17.25 4.66 0.28
C LEU A 179 -18.34 5.33 -0.56
N ASP A 180 -19.38 5.84 0.12
CA ASP A 180 -20.59 6.34 -0.52
C ASP A 180 -20.43 7.76 -1.11
N SER A 181 -19.27 8.39 -0.87
CA SER A 181 -18.97 9.72 -1.40
C SER A 181 -18.77 9.75 -2.94
N PHE A 182 -18.58 8.59 -3.56
CA PHE A 182 -18.36 8.46 -5.01
C PHE A 182 -19.64 8.31 -5.85
N ASP A 183 -20.74 7.92 -5.24
CA ASP A 183 -21.99 7.65 -5.98
C ASP A 183 -22.84 8.91 -6.21
N LYS A 184 -22.40 10.11 -5.79
CA LYS A 184 -23.21 11.35 -5.88
C LYS A 184 -22.96 12.20 -7.13
N ASN A 185 -22.00 11.81 -8.02
CA ASN A 185 -21.65 12.61 -9.20
C ASN A 185 -21.65 11.82 -10.52
N THR A 186 -22.56 10.87 -10.70
CA THR A 186 -22.89 10.29 -12.01
C THR A 186 -24.36 10.40 -12.29
#